data_50118be57eb2f39e9cdf9199272d8d2b
#
_entry.id   50118be57eb2f39e9cdf9199272d8d2b
#
_cell.length_a   1.000
_cell.length_b   1.000
_cell.length_c   1.000
_cell.angle_alpha   90.00
_cell.angle_beta   90.00
_cell.angle_gamma   90.00
#
_symmetry.space_group_name_H-M   'P 1'
#
loop_
_entity.id
_entity.type
_entity.pdbx_description
1 polymer ?
#
loop_
_entity_poly.entity_id
_entity_poly.type
_entity_poly.pdbx_seq_one_letter_code
_entity_poly.pdbx_strand_id
1 'polypeptide(L)'
;IRFITGLEYSAIKEELMEIYNNDPAKKIADFLNIPIRFVSLKDKYINMFLNPKYGYGSAVNPCLDCHILMLKTAKEIMEKEGFDFVATGEVKGQRPMSQKPQDLINAIKESGLEGRLLRPLSAKFLPITIPEKEGLINRENLFGIYGRARHTQMELAKEFGIKDYPIPAGSGCSIVDKSYAKRYNELISYNTTKIINMEIMQYLAIGRHIRIEDNAKLILGRNEKENNALEKRDRIKIKRIDDITLKPNYNKGPFGYLEIYKDNLNNLKDIVYKSAMIMGYFSKENFEYLSITISYIENGEEKKEIIKINNADSKNTKFEQIV
;
A
#
# COMPACT_ATOMS: atom_id res chain seq x y z
N ILE A 1 12.39 3.31 15.23
CA ILE A 1 12.41 3.14 13.75
C ILE A 1 10.99 2.99 13.24
N ARG A 2 10.65 3.74 12.18
CA ARG A 2 9.43 3.61 11.41
C ARG A 2 9.79 3.08 10.01
N PHE A 3 9.35 1.88 9.68
CA PHE A 3 9.56 1.31 8.35
C PHE A 3 8.47 1.78 7.39
N ILE A 4 8.87 2.11 6.16
CA ILE A 4 7.98 2.49 5.05
C ILE A 4 8.11 1.42 3.98
N THR A 5 7.07 0.65 3.77
CA THR A 5 7.00 -0.40 2.75
C THR A 5 6.70 0.17 1.36
N GLY A 6 5.99 1.29 1.32
CA GLY A 6 5.48 1.93 0.11
C GLY A 6 4.05 1.55 -0.23
N LEU A 7 3.43 0.63 0.51
CA LEU A 7 2.04 0.18 0.31
C LEU A 7 1.09 0.64 1.44
N GLU A 8 1.54 1.51 2.30
CA GLU A 8 0.68 2.24 3.23
C GLU A 8 -0.25 3.17 2.43
N TYR A 9 -1.49 3.34 2.89
CA TYR A 9 -2.45 4.24 2.23
C TYR A 9 -1.94 5.69 2.11
N SER A 10 -1.14 6.16 3.06
CA SER A 10 -0.49 7.47 3.01
C SER A 10 0.57 7.55 1.90
N ALA A 11 1.40 6.51 1.74
CA ALA A 11 2.47 6.47 0.76
C ALA A 11 2.01 6.51 -0.70
N ILE A 12 0.74 6.16 -0.94
CA ILE A 12 0.14 6.13 -2.29
C ILE A 12 -0.37 7.52 -2.70
N LYS A 13 -0.76 8.35 -1.74
CA LYS A 13 -1.54 9.58 -1.97
C LYS A 13 -0.76 10.87 -1.72
N GLU A 14 0.40 10.79 -1.06
CA GLU A 14 1.14 11.95 -0.58
C GLU A 14 2.62 11.91 -1.01
N GLU A 15 3.27 13.05 -1.05
CA GLU A 15 4.72 13.12 -1.24
C GLU A 15 5.47 12.63 0.01
N LEU A 16 6.68 12.07 -0.17
CA LEU A 16 7.44 11.46 0.93
C LEU A 16 7.63 12.39 2.14
N MET A 17 7.83 13.69 1.91
CA MET A 17 7.99 14.67 2.99
C MET A 17 6.70 14.90 3.77
N GLU A 18 5.54 14.91 3.09
CA GLU A 18 4.23 15.01 3.75
C GLU A 18 3.93 13.75 4.56
N ILE A 19 4.31 12.57 4.01
CA ILE A 19 4.18 11.29 4.73
C ILE A 19 4.95 11.35 6.05
N TYR A 20 6.19 11.82 6.04
CA TYR A 20 7.02 11.88 7.24
C TYR A 20 6.46 12.86 8.28
N ASN A 21 5.99 14.02 7.84
CA ASN A 21 5.47 15.05 8.75
C ASN A 21 4.12 14.67 9.36
N ASN A 22 3.29 13.94 8.64
CA ASN A 22 1.95 13.54 9.06
C ASN A 22 1.87 12.13 9.67
N ASP A 23 2.98 11.37 9.68
CA ASP A 23 2.98 10.00 10.21
C ASP A 23 2.64 10.00 11.71
N PRO A 24 1.65 9.20 12.15
CA PRO A 24 1.28 9.12 13.57
C PRO A 24 2.45 8.73 14.49
N ALA A 25 3.40 7.92 13.99
CA ALA A 25 4.56 7.54 14.77
C ALA A 25 5.48 8.74 15.06
N LYS A 26 5.57 9.70 14.11
CA LYS A 26 6.32 10.94 14.36
C LYS A 26 5.68 11.77 15.46
N LYS A 27 4.37 11.97 15.41
CA LYS A 27 3.65 12.72 16.45
C LYS A 27 3.83 12.13 17.85
N ILE A 28 3.80 10.79 17.94
CA ILE A 28 4.04 10.08 19.21
C ILE A 28 5.50 10.21 19.65
N ALA A 29 6.44 10.09 18.73
CA ALA A 29 7.86 10.25 19.04
C ALA A 29 8.19 11.67 19.54
N ASP A 30 7.63 12.69 18.89
CA ASP A 30 7.77 14.09 19.29
C ASP A 30 7.13 14.31 20.68
N PHE A 31 5.95 13.75 20.95
CA PHE A 31 5.29 13.82 22.25
C PHE A 31 6.12 13.17 23.38
N LEU A 32 6.73 12.02 23.08
CA LEU A 32 7.56 11.29 24.05
C LEU A 32 9.03 11.81 24.10
N ASN A 33 9.36 12.80 23.29
CA ASN A 33 10.71 13.34 23.14
C ASN A 33 11.76 12.26 22.84
N ILE A 34 11.43 11.32 21.96
CA ILE A 34 12.34 10.27 21.50
C ILE A 34 12.67 10.45 20.01
N PRO A 35 13.92 10.14 19.60
CA PRO A 35 14.28 10.25 18.19
C PRO A 35 13.52 9.24 17.35
N ILE A 36 13.12 9.65 16.14
CA ILE A 36 12.51 8.77 15.15
C ILE A 36 13.34 8.73 13.87
N ARG A 37 13.48 7.55 13.29
CA ARG A 37 14.10 7.32 11.99
C ARG A 37 13.12 6.61 11.07
N PHE A 38 12.95 7.15 9.86
CA PHE A 38 12.20 6.49 8.79
C PHE A 38 13.14 5.69 7.91
N VAL A 39 12.79 4.44 7.65
CA VAL A 39 13.59 3.50 6.85
C VAL A 39 12.72 2.95 5.72
N SER A 40 13.08 3.26 4.47
CA SER A 40 12.39 2.76 3.29
C SER A 40 12.81 1.32 2.99
N LEU A 41 11.83 0.44 2.78
CA LEU A 41 12.01 -0.96 2.41
C LEU A 41 11.64 -1.24 0.94
N LYS A 42 11.30 -0.22 0.15
CA LYS A 42 10.66 -0.36 -1.18
C LYS A 42 11.20 -1.53 -2.02
N ASP A 43 12.49 -1.55 -2.32
CA ASP A 43 13.08 -2.56 -3.20
C ASP A 43 13.16 -3.94 -2.53
N LYS A 44 13.63 -3.99 -1.28
CA LYS A 44 13.66 -5.23 -0.48
C LYS A 44 12.24 -5.79 -0.29
N TYR A 45 11.24 -4.88 -0.15
CA TYR A 45 9.85 -5.27 0.06
C TYR A 45 9.23 -5.94 -1.15
N ILE A 46 9.43 -5.41 -2.36
CA ILE A 46 8.90 -6.01 -3.60
C ILE A 46 9.46 -7.42 -3.81
N ASN A 47 10.75 -7.60 -3.62
CA ASN A 47 11.38 -8.92 -3.76
C ASN A 47 10.80 -9.95 -2.79
N MET A 48 10.61 -9.56 -1.53
CA MET A 48 9.95 -10.39 -0.51
C MET A 48 8.48 -10.63 -0.86
N PHE A 49 7.76 -9.58 -1.28
CA PHE A 49 6.34 -9.68 -1.61
C PHE A 49 6.06 -10.66 -2.74
N LEU A 50 6.90 -10.69 -3.78
CA LEU A 50 6.72 -11.59 -4.93
C LEU A 50 7.05 -13.05 -4.60
N ASN A 51 7.88 -13.31 -3.59
CA ASN A 51 8.34 -14.64 -3.22
C ASN A 51 8.34 -14.82 -1.68
N PRO A 52 7.17 -14.72 -1.02
CA PRO A 52 7.10 -14.84 0.42
C PRO A 52 7.34 -16.29 0.86
N LYS A 53 8.25 -16.49 1.80
CA LYS A 53 8.59 -17.82 2.34
C LYS A 53 7.42 -18.48 3.08
N TYR A 54 6.62 -17.67 3.78
CA TYR A 54 5.47 -18.11 4.58
C TYR A 54 4.13 -17.91 3.88
N GLY A 55 4.18 -17.46 2.61
CA GLY A 55 2.99 -17.27 1.79
C GLY A 55 2.15 -16.06 2.15
N TYR A 56 0.98 -16.00 1.55
CA TYR A 56 0.03 -14.91 1.73
C TYR A 56 -1.06 -15.26 2.74
N GLY A 57 -1.64 -14.23 3.33
CA GLY A 57 -2.85 -14.35 4.14
C GLY A 57 -4.13 -14.50 3.31
N SER A 58 -5.26 -14.13 3.91
CA SER A 58 -6.59 -14.21 3.26
C SER A 58 -6.76 -13.26 2.06
N ALA A 59 -5.89 -12.29 1.92
CA ALA A 59 -5.69 -11.45 0.76
C ALA A 59 -4.29 -11.74 0.17
N VAL A 60 -3.59 -10.73 -0.34
CA VAL A 60 -2.22 -10.88 -0.83
C VAL A 60 -1.18 -10.32 0.16
N ASN A 61 -1.39 -10.55 1.44
CA ASN A 61 -0.62 -9.94 2.53
C ASN A 61 0.39 -10.94 3.14
N PRO A 62 1.70 -10.85 2.84
CA PRO A 62 2.74 -11.68 3.41
C PRO A 62 3.19 -11.14 4.78
N CYS A 63 2.27 -11.08 5.76
CA CYS A 63 2.51 -10.35 7.01
C CYS A 63 3.71 -10.88 7.81
N LEU A 64 3.90 -12.21 7.89
CA LEU A 64 5.03 -12.76 8.63
C LEU A 64 6.36 -12.42 7.96
N ASP A 65 6.44 -12.59 6.63
CA ASP A 65 7.65 -12.23 5.87
C ASP A 65 7.96 -10.73 5.96
N CYS A 66 6.92 -9.88 5.95
CA CYS A 66 7.06 -8.44 6.14
C CYS A 66 7.65 -8.10 7.52
N HIS A 67 7.18 -8.74 8.59
CA HIS A 67 7.74 -8.57 9.94
C HIS A 67 9.20 -9.06 10.00
N ILE A 68 9.51 -10.21 9.41
CA ILE A 68 10.87 -10.74 9.34
C ILE A 68 11.80 -9.77 8.60
N LEU A 69 11.36 -9.19 7.48
CA LEU A 69 12.14 -8.20 6.74
C LEU A 69 12.42 -6.94 7.58
N MET A 70 11.43 -6.43 8.30
CA MET A 70 11.60 -5.29 9.21
C MET A 70 12.58 -5.63 10.34
N LEU A 71 12.47 -6.81 10.93
CA LEU A 71 13.37 -7.27 12.01
C LEU A 71 14.81 -7.47 11.52
N LYS A 72 15.01 -8.05 10.33
CA LYS A 72 16.35 -8.15 9.71
C LYS A 72 16.98 -6.78 9.50
N THR A 73 16.20 -5.83 9.00
CA THR A 73 16.68 -4.46 8.79
C THR A 73 16.96 -3.76 10.13
N ALA A 74 16.13 -3.99 11.16
CA ALA A 74 16.38 -3.47 12.51
C ALA A 74 17.66 -4.06 13.11
N LYS A 75 17.93 -5.36 12.89
CA LYS A 75 19.17 -6.01 13.30
C LYS A 75 20.40 -5.38 12.64
N GLU A 76 20.34 -5.18 11.29
CA GLU A 76 21.42 -4.52 10.55
C GLU A 76 21.77 -3.14 11.16
N ILE A 77 20.75 -2.37 11.55
CA ILE A 77 20.91 -1.06 12.19
C ILE A 77 21.47 -1.22 13.61
N MET A 78 20.92 -2.16 14.39
CA MET A 78 21.35 -2.45 15.75
C MET A 78 22.86 -2.77 15.78
N GLU A 79 23.32 -3.69 14.93
CA GLU A 79 24.72 -4.11 14.86
C GLU A 79 25.63 -2.99 14.37
N LYS A 80 25.22 -2.23 13.36
CA LYS A 80 26.01 -1.13 12.78
C LYS A 80 26.23 0.03 13.77
N GLU A 81 25.21 0.31 14.59
CA GLU A 81 25.19 1.49 15.46
C GLU A 81 25.46 1.15 16.94
N GLY A 82 25.69 -0.14 17.24
CA GLY A 82 26.08 -0.58 18.59
C GLY A 82 24.94 -0.56 19.61
N PHE A 83 23.69 -0.79 19.15
CA PHE A 83 22.56 -0.98 20.07
C PHE A 83 22.55 -2.39 20.64
N ASP A 84 22.12 -2.54 21.90
CA ASP A 84 22.14 -3.82 22.61
C ASP A 84 21.04 -4.78 22.17
N PHE A 85 19.86 -4.27 21.79
CA PHE A 85 18.70 -5.08 21.42
C PHE A 85 17.70 -4.32 20.54
N VAL A 86 16.76 -5.07 19.96
CA VAL A 86 15.58 -4.55 19.26
C VAL A 86 14.34 -4.75 20.12
N ALA A 87 13.50 -3.74 20.25
CA ALA A 87 12.19 -3.86 20.89
C ALA A 87 11.05 -3.65 19.88
N THR A 88 9.95 -4.40 20.02
CA THR A 88 8.75 -4.27 19.20
C THR A 88 7.48 -4.21 20.02
N GLY A 89 6.45 -3.54 19.49
CA GLY A 89 5.11 -3.51 20.07
C GLY A 89 4.25 -4.75 19.76
N GLU A 90 4.85 -5.86 19.35
CA GLU A 90 4.12 -7.09 19.07
C GLU A 90 3.51 -7.70 20.34
N VAL A 91 2.28 -8.21 20.21
CA VAL A 91 1.59 -8.91 21.29
C VAL A 91 1.27 -10.34 20.87
N LYS A 92 1.67 -11.30 21.71
CA LYS A 92 1.44 -12.74 21.49
C LYS A 92 -0.04 -13.01 21.28
N GLY A 93 -0.40 -13.62 20.14
CA GLY A 93 -1.77 -13.97 19.79
C GLY A 93 -2.63 -12.83 19.26
N GLN A 94 -2.12 -11.60 19.10
CA GLN A 94 -2.94 -10.46 18.70
C GLN A 94 -3.26 -10.46 17.21
N ARG A 95 -2.28 -10.76 16.35
CA ARG A 95 -2.48 -10.78 14.89
C ARG A 95 -2.35 -12.20 14.34
N PRO A 96 -3.40 -12.71 13.63
CA PRO A 96 -3.42 -14.10 13.19
C PRO A 96 -2.39 -14.46 12.12
N MET A 97 -1.81 -13.45 11.44
CA MET A 97 -0.90 -13.67 10.31
C MET A 97 0.58 -13.40 10.63
N SER A 98 0.92 -12.97 11.86
CA SER A 98 2.32 -12.66 12.21
C SER A 98 2.62 -12.72 13.71
N GLN A 99 1.61 -12.95 14.58
CA GLN A 99 1.80 -12.89 16.04
C GLN A 99 1.25 -14.13 16.76
N LYS A 100 0.98 -15.23 16.05
CA LYS A 100 0.76 -16.53 16.68
C LYS A 100 2.05 -16.96 17.38
N PRO A 101 1.99 -17.84 18.40
CA PRO A 101 3.20 -18.30 19.08
C PRO A 101 4.28 -18.79 18.13
N GLN A 102 3.93 -19.60 17.13
CA GLN A 102 4.88 -20.12 16.15
C GLN A 102 5.44 -19.02 15.22
N ASP A 103 4.61 -18.05 14.83
CA ASP A 103 5.04 -16.92 13.99
C ASP A 103 6.09 -16.05 14.70
N LEU A 104 5.90 -15.81 16.01
CA LEU A 104 6.86 -15.08 16.83
C LEU A 104 8.20 -15.80 16.97
N ILE A 105 8.19 -17.14 17.04
CA ILE A 105 9.40 -17.99 17.07
C ILE A 105 10.09 -17.93 15.69
N ASN A 106 9.33 -18.10 14.61
CA ASN A 106 9.86 -18.02 13.26
C ASN A 106 10.48 -16.65 12.98
N ALA A 107 9.82 -15.57 13.40
CA ALA A 107 10.33 -14.21 13.23
C ALA A 107 11.67 -13.98 13.94
N ILE A 108 11.85 -14.49 15.16
CA ILE A 108 13.13 -14.43 15.90
C ILE A 108 14.21 -15.20 15.12
N LYS A 109 13.94 -16.45 14.78
CA LYS A 109 14.91 -17.33 14.10
C LYS A 109 15.33 -16.78 12.75
N GLU A 110 14.37 -16.39 11.92
CA GLU A 110 14.63 -15.89 10.56
C GLU A 110 15.31 -14.50 10.56
N SER A 111 15.08 -13.69 11.57
CA SER A 111 15.75 -12.38 11.69
C SER A 111 17.16 -12.46 12.31
N GLY A 112 17.50 -13.58 12.95
CA GLY A 112 18.76 -13.75 13.67
C GLY A 112 18.86 -12.85 14.91
N LEU A 113 17.72 -12.57 15.56
CA LEU A 113 17.61 -11.76 16.79
C LEU A 113 17.39 -12.63 18.03
N GLU A 114 17.86 -13.89 18.02
CA GLU A 114 17.75 -14.80 19.15
C GLU A 114 18.31 -14.16 20.43
N GLY A 115 17.48 -14.09 21.45
CA GLY A 115 17.80 -13.48 22.73
C GLY A 115 17.86 -11.95 22.73
N ARG A 116 17.91 -11.27 21.59
CA ARG A 116 18.01 -9.80 21.47
C ARG A 116 16.74 -9.11 20.97
N LEU A 117 15.64 -9.85 20.77
CA LEU A 117 14.34 -9.28 20.43
C LEU A 117 13.42 -9.23 21.64
N LEU A 118 13.21 -8.02 22.17
CA LEU A 118 12.32 -7.77 23.30
C LEU A 118 10.90 -7.42 22.80
N ARG A 119 9.88 -7.98 23.44
CA ARG A 119 8.46 -7.66 23.23
C ARG A 119 7.85 -7.20 24.55
N PRO A 120 8.01 -5.94 24.94
CA PRO A 120 7.68 -5.47 26.28
C PRO A 120 6.24 -5.74 26.69
N LEU A 121 5.30 -5.64 25.75
CA LEU A 121 3.87 -5.85 26.02
C LEU A 121 3.50 -7.32 26.33
N SER A 122 4.30 -8.27 25.88
CA SER A 122 4.06 -9.71 26.08
C SER A 122 5.18 -10.44 26.80
N ALA A 123 6.15 -9.73 27.37
CA ALA A 123 7.39 -10.30 27.90
C ALA A 123 7.13 -11.42 28.92
N LYS A 124 6.15 -11.26 29.83
CA LYS A 124 5.82 -12.25 30.86
C LYS A 124 5.32 -13.59 30.29
N PHE A 125 4.91 -13.64 29.01
CA PHE A 125 4.53 -14.87 28.29
C PHE A 125 5.59 -15.38 27.32
N LEU A 126 6.78 -14.78 27.31
CA LEU A 126 7.87 -15.11 26.40
C LEU A 126 9.15 -15.46 27.18
N PRO A 127 10.10 -16.17 26.56
CA PRO A 127 11.40 -16.45 27.19
C PRO A 127 12.13 -15.16 27.58
N ILE A 128 12.94 -15.24 28.65
CA ILE A 128 13.78 -14.14 29.10
C ILE A 128 14.85 -13.84 28.05
N THR A 129 14.99 -12.56 27.72
CA THR A 129 15.96 -12.08 26.72
C THR A 129 17.33 -11.78 27.34
N ILE A 130 18.35 -11.57 26.49
CA ILE A 130 19.71 -11.19 26.93
C ILE A 130 19.69 -9.86 27.71
N PRO A 131 19.05 -8.77 27.22
CA PRO A 131 19.01 -7.50 27.96
C PRO A 131 18.32 -7.61 29.33
N GLU A 132 17.37 -8.53 29.48
CA GLU A 132 16.78 -8.81 30.80
C GLU A 132 17.76 -9.55 31.73
N LYS A 133 18.55 -10.52 31.20
CA LYS A 133 19.54 -11.29 31.97
C LYS A 133 20.73 -10.40 32.38
N GLU A 134 21.10 -9.47 31.53
CA GLU A 134 22.21 -8.52 31.77
C GLU A 134 21.78 -7.33 32.65
N GLY A 135 20.51 -7.27 33.06
CA GLY A 135 20.02 -6.23 33.95
C GLY A 135 19.78 -4.86 33.24
N LEU A 136 19.89 -4.81 31.91
CA LEU A 136 19.58 -3.59 31.14
C LEU A 136 18.08 -3.27 31.21
N ILE A 137 17.24 -4.28 31.33
CA ILE A 137 15.79 -4.18 31.43
C ILE A 137 15.28 -4.98 32.63
N ASN A 138 14.50 -4.32 33.50
CA ASN A 138 13.82 -5.00 34.60
C ASN A 138 12.52 -5.63 34.09
N ARG A 139 12.43 -6.97 34.11
CA ARG A 139 11.27 -7.74 33.69
C ARG A 139 9.99 -7.40 34.44
N GLU A 140 10.08 -7.00 35.69
CA GLU A 140 8.89 -6.65 36.48
C GLU A 140 8.16 -5.45 35.94
N ASN A 141 8.86 -4.55 35.27
CA ASN A 141 8.28 -3.38 34.60
C ASN A 141 7.66 -3.72 33.21
N LEU A 142 7.74 -5.00 32.79
CA LEU A 142 7.19 -5.45 31.52
C LEU A 142 5.81 -6.10 31.70
N PHE A 143 5.08 -6.20 30.59
CA PHE A 143 3.69 -6.62 30.60
C PHE A 143 3.49 -8.09 30.18
N GLY A 144 2.36 -8.68 30.62
CA GLY A 144 1.86 -9.96 30.20
C GLY A 144 0.56 -9.85 29.40
N ILE A 145 0.59 -9.12 28.28
CA ILE A 145 -0.57 -8.95 27.41
C ILE A 145 -0.60 -10.10 26.40
N TYR A 146 -1.79 -10.68 26.21
CA TYR A 146 -2.02 -11.81 25.31
C TYR A 146 -3.37 -11.68 24.59
N GLY A 147 -3.42 -12.12 23.33
CA GLY A 147 -4.67 -12.24 22.58
C GLY A 147 -5.05 -10.99 21.81
N ARG A 148 -6.28 -10.99 21.27
CA ARG A 148 -6.74 -9.96 20.30
C ARG A 148 -7.29 -8.69 20.94
N ALA A 149 -7.67 -8.76 22.20
CA ALA A 149 -8.17 -7.61 22.94
C ALA A 149 -7.09 -6.53 23.06
N ARG A 150 -7.50 -5.27 23.05
CA ARG A 150 -6.60 -4.10 23.10
C ARG A 150 -6.92 -3.14 24.24
N HIS A 151 -7.77 -3.56 25.15
CA HIS A 151 -8.15 -2.74 26.32
C HIS A 151 -6.93 -2.29 27.10
N THR A 152 -6.08 -3.24 27.48
CA THR A 152 -4.88 -2.93 28.27
C THR A 152 -3.93 -1.97 27.56
N GLN A 153 -3.73 -2.13 26.23
CA GLN A 153 -2.89 -1.16 25.47
C GLN A 153 -3.51 0.24 25.44
N MET A 154 -4.85 0.33 25.34
CA MET A 154 -5.56 1.62 25.35
C MET A 154 -5.52 2.26 26.73
N GLU A 155 -5.62 1.49 27.80
CA GLU A 155 -5.46 1.94 29.18
C GLU A 155 -4.04 2.47 29.42
N LEU A 156 -3.02 1.73 28.99
CA LEU A 156 -1.62 2.17 29.06
C LEU A 156 -1.40 3.46 28.26
N ALA A 157 -1.95 3.56 27.04
CA ALA A 157 -1.84 4.79 26.25
C ALA A 157 -2.44 5.99 27.00
N LYS A 158 -3.59 5.80 27.67
CA LYS A 158 -4.22 6.83 28.50
C LYS A 158 -3.36 7.18 29.72
N GLU A 159 -2.80 6.20 30.40
CA GLU A 159 -1.91 6.38 31.55
C GLU A 159 -0.66 7.17 31.17
N PHE A 160 -0.05 6.88 30.03
CA PHE A 160 1.10 7.62 29.50
C PHE A 160 0.73 8.94 28.80
N GLY A 161 -0.54 9.35 28.83
CA GLY A 161 -1.00 10.60 28.24
C GLY A 161 -1.02 10.62 26.70
N ILE A 162 -0.89 9.48 26.05
CA ILE A 162 -0.91 9.36 24.58
C ILE A 162 -2.38 9.42 24.13
N LYS A 163 -2.76 10.51 23.45
CA LYS A 163 -4.15 10.74 23.01
C LYS A 163 -4.39 10.43 21.55
N ASP A 164 -3.42 10.76 20.69
CA ASP A 164 -3.54 10.65 19.23
C ASP A 164 -2.76 9.45 18.72
N TYR A 165 -3.40 8.29 18.72
CA TYR A 165 -2.84 7.07 18.09
C TYR A 165 -3.85 6.48 17.10
N PRO A 166 -3.37 5.86 16.01
CA PRO A 166 -4.27 5.26 15.02
C PRO A 166 -5.07 4.12 15.65
N ILE A 167 -6.39 4.13 15.42
CA ILE A 167 -7.25 3.03 15.83
C ILE A 167 -6.78 1.77 15.10
N PRO A 168 -6.42 0.73 15.82
CA PRO A 168 -5.76 -0.43 15.25
C PRO A 168 -6.72 -1.39 14.52
N ALA A 169 -7.82 -0.90 13.97
CA ALA A 169 -8.81 -1.71 13.25
C ALA A 169 -8.29 -2.23 11.91
N GLY A 170 -7.32 -1.55 11.31
CA GLY A 170 -6.67 -1.96 10.07
C GLY A 170 -5.15 -1.96 10.22
N SER A 171 -4.46 -2.60 9.28
CA SER A 171 -3.00 -2.59 9.26
C SER A 171 -2.42 -1.28 8.70
N GLY A 172 -3.26 -0.40 8.16
CA GLY A 172 -2.81 0.74 7.36
C GLY A 172 -2.15 0.36 6.03
N CYS A 173 -2.15 -0.93 5.68
CA CYS A 173 -1.53 -1.49 4.49
C CYS A 173 -2.61 -1.91 3.48
N SER A 174 -2.51 -1.44 2.24
CA SER A 174 -3.52 -1.67 1.19
C SER A 174 -3.69 -3.14 0.80
N ILE A 175 -2.63 -3.94 0.92
CA ILE A 175 -2.62 -5.36 0.50
C ILE A 175 -3.45 -6.32 1.37
N VAL A 176 -4.00 -5.85 2.48
CA VAL A 176 -4.94 -6.63 3.30
C VAL A 176 -6.39 -6.51 2.82
N ASP A 177 -6.64 -5.60 1.90
CA ASP A 177 -7.96 -5.39 1.31
C ASP A 177 -8.26 -6.46 0.26
N LYS A 178 -9.44 -7.06 0.34
CA LYS A 178 -9.88 -8.08 -0.61
C LYS A 178 -10.03 -7.53 -2.03
N SER A 179 -10.45 -6.28 -2.18
CA SER A 179 -10.52 -5.65 -3.51
C SER A 179 -9.15 -5.40 -4.10
N TYR A 180 -8.16 -5.04 -3.27
CA TYR A 180 -6.77 -5.00 -3.70
C TYR A 180 -6.27 -6.37 -4.18
N ALA A 181 -6.56 -7.43 -3.43
CA ALA A 181 -6.16 -8.78 -3.81
C ALA A 181 -6.78 -9.23 -5.15
N LYS A 182 -8.04 -8.90 -5.40
CA LYS A 182 -8.68 -9.17 -6.69
C LYS A 182 -7.97 -8.47 -7.84
N ARG A 183 -7.62 -7.18 -7.66
CA ARG A 183 -6.91 -6.38 -8.67
C ARG A 183 -5.49 -6.89 -8.92
N TYR A 184 -4.81 -7.34 -7.87
CA TYR A 184 -3.49 -7.96 -7.98
C TYR A 184 -3.56 -9.28 -8.75
N ASN A 185 -4.48 -10.18 -8.40
CA ASN A 185 -4.66 -11.45 -9.08
C ASN A 185 -5.04 -11.27 -10.55
N GLU A 186 -5.89 -10.30 -10.83
CA GLU A 186 -6.24 -9.91 -12.19
C GLU A 186 -5.02 -9.39 -12.96
N LEU A 187 -4.23 -8.51 -12.36
CA LEU A 187 -2.98 -8.04 -12.96
C LEU A 187 -2.05 -9.22 -13.31
N ILE A 188 -1.86 -10.17 -12.39
CA ILE A 188 -1.01 -11.35 -12.63
C ILE A 188 -1.54 -12.21 -13.78
N SER A 189 -2.86 -12.35 -13.91
CA SER A 189 -3.48 -13.16 -14.97
C SER A 189 -3.28 -12.56 -16.36
N TYR A 190 -3.26 -11.24 -16.49
CA TYR A 190 -3.16 -10.54 -17.78
C TYR A 190 -1.77 -9.96 -18.06
N ASN A 191 -0.90 -9.82 -17.06
CA ASN A 191 0.43 -9.22 -17.22
C ASN A 191 1.41 -10.19 -17.89
N THR A 192 1.54 -10.10 -19.19
CA THR A 192 2.47 -10.94 -19.99
C THR A 192 3.94 -10.60 -19.76
N THR A 193 4.27 -9.37 -19.35
CA THR A 193 5.66 -8.91 -19.14
C THR A 193 6.23 -9.33 -17.79
N LYS A 194 5.36 -9.72 -16.84
CA LYS A 194 5.71 -10.13 -15.45
C LYS A 194 6.55 -9.10 -14.68
N ILE A 195 6.66 -7.88 -15.17
CA ILE A 195 7.35 -6.80 -14.46
C ILE A 195 6.37 -6.22 -13.43
N ILE A 196 6.65 -6.47 -12.16
CA ILE A 196 5.92 -5.88 -11.05
C ILE A 196 6.91 -5.05 -10.25
N ASN A 197 6.60 -3.78 -10.06
CA ASN A 197 7.36 -2.84 -9.26
C ASN A 197 6.47 -2.15 -8.24
N MET A 198 7.08 -1.36 -7.35
CA MET A 198 6.34 -0.66 -6.29
C MET A 198 5.27 0.28 -6.83
N GLU A 199 5.53 0.95 -7.93
CA GLU A 199 4.59 1.88 -8.53
C GLU A 199 3.33 1.17 -9.01
N ILE A 200 3.46 0.07 -9.76
CA ILE A 200 2.33 -0.76 -10.19
C ILE A 200 1.53 -1.22 -8.97
N MET A 201 2.22 -1.68 -7.93
CA MET A 201 1.57 -2.12 -6.69
C MET A 201 0.80 -0.99 -6.00
N GLN A 202 1.32 0.24 -6.02
CA GLN A 202 0.62 1.41 -5.46
C GLN A 202 -0.64 1.75 -6.25
N TYR A 203 -0.62 1.64 -7.59
CA TYR A 203 -1.80 1.94 -8.42
C TYR A 203 -2.93 0.94 -8.23
N LEU A 204 -2.66 -0.29 -7.81
CA LEU A 204 -3.71 -1.25 -7.45
C LEU A 204 -4.58 -0.78 -6.27
N ALA A 205 -4.06 0.13 -5.43
CA ALA A 205 -4.80 0.63 -4.26
C ALA A 205 -5.74 1.80 -4.57
N ILE A 206 -5.58 2.47 -5.72
CA ILE A 206 -6.34 3.67 -6.08
C ILE A 206 -7.24 3.44 -7.28
N GLY A 207 -8.30 4.22 -7.37
CA GLY A 207 -9.20 4.24 -8.51
C GLY A 207 -10.18 3.06 -8.57
N ARG A 208 -11.00 3.11 -9.60
CA ARG A 208 -11.85 2.01 -10.08
C ARG A 208 -11.12 1.32 -11.22
N HIS A 209 -10.93 0.03 -11.08
CA HIS A 209 -10.28 -0.80 -12.11
C HIS A 209 -11.36 -1.49 -12.94
N ILE A 210 -11.32 -1.31 -14.25
CA ILE A 210 -12.33 -1.79 -15.16
C ILE A 210 -11.62 -2.49 -16.33
N ARG A 211 -11.89 -3.76 -16.54
CA ARG A 211 -11.40 -4.50 -17.70
C ARG A 211 -12.23 -4.08 -18.92
N ILE A 212 -11.57 -3.50 -19.93
CA ILE A 212 -12.21 -3.10 -21.18
C ILE A 212 -12.22 -4.28 -22.14
N GLU A 213 -11.07 -4.92 -22.28
CA GLU A 213 -10.82 -6.13 -23.07
C GLU A 213 -9.64 -6.88 -22.45
N ASP A 214 -9.33 -8.08 -22.93
CA ASP A 214 -8.24 -8.91 -22.40
C ASP A 214 -6.88 -8.20 -22.36
N ASN A 215 -6.66 -7.26 -23.26
CA ASN A 215 -5.42 -6.51 -23.42
C ASN A 215 -5.51 -5.04 -22.96
N ALA A 216 -6.66 -4.61 -22.42
CA ALA A 216 -6.85 -3.21 -22.02
C ALA A 216 -7.59 -3.07 -20.69
N LYS A 217 -7.08 -2.21 -19.82
CA LYS A 217 -7.64 -1.93 -18.50
C LYS A 217 -7.69 -0.44 -18.22
N LEU A 218 -8.87 0.04 -17.85
CA LEU A 218 -9.11 1.41 -17.47
C LEU A 218 -9.05 1.57 -15.94
N ILE A 219 -8.33 2.57 -15.46
CA ILE A 219 -8.30 3.00 -14.06
C ILE A 219 -8.88 4.40 -13.99
N LEU A 220 -9.94 4.60 -13.21
CA LEU A 220 -10.59 5.89 -13.00
C LEU A 220 -10.49 6.34 -11.54
N GLY A 221 -10.04 7.57 -11.30
CA GLY A 221 -10.02 8.14 -9.95
C GLY A 221 -11.43 8.28 -9.36
N ARG A 222 -11.57 8.06 -8.06
CA ARG A 222 -12.84 8.13 -7.32
C ARG A 222 -13.09 9.51 -6.72
N ASN A 223 -12.02 10.27 -6.52
CA ASN A 223 -12.02 11.60 -5.91
C ASN A 223 -10.80 12.40 -6.40
N GLU A 224 -10.74 13.68 -6.01
CA GLU A 224 -9.70 14.60 -6.43
C GLU A 224 -8.27 14.11 -6.10
N LYS A 225 -8.06 13.54 -4.90
CA LYS A 225 -6.75 13.01 -4.49
C LYS A 225 -6.28 11.87 -5.41
N GLU A 226 -7.18 10.98 -5.79
CA GLU A 226 -6.87 9.88 -6.69
C GLU A 226 -6.70 10.35 -8.13
N ASN A 227 -7.50 11.32 -8.59
CA ASN A 227 -7.31 11.96 -9.89
C ASN A 227 -5.92 12.59 -9.99
N ASN A 228 -5.52 13.35 -8.95
CA ASN A 228 -4.20 13.96 -8.89
C ASN A 228 -3.07 12.92 -8.88
N ALA A 229 -3.25 11.81 -8.17
CA ALA A 229 -2.27 10.72 -8.14
C ALA A 229 -2.10 10.07 -9.51
N LEU A 230 -3.19 9.82 -10.22
CA LEU A 230 -3.17 9.27 -11.59
C LEU A 230 -2.57 10.28 -12.59
N GLU A 231 -2.89 11.58 -12.46
CA GLU A 231 -2.34 12.63 -13.32
C GLU A 231 -0.83 12.86 -13.07
N LYS A 232 -0.35 12.70 -11.82
CA LYS A 232 1.10 12.74 -11.51
C LYS A 232 1.88 11.64 -12.24
N ARG A 233 1.33 10.44 -12.35
CA ARG A 233 1.92 9.35 -13.14
C ARG A 233 2.16 9.78 -14.58
N ASP A 234 1.19 10.44 -15.19
CA ASP A 234 1.31 10.99 -16.54
C ASP A 234 2.49 11.97 -16.67
N ARG A 235 2.68 12.86 -15.68
CA ARG A 235 3.74 13.88 -15.68
C ARG A 235 5.15 13.34 -15.48
N ILE A 236 5.33 12.24 -14.74
CA ILE A 236 6.65 11.67 -14.40
C ILE A 236 7.25 10.87 -15.57
N LYS A 237 6.57 10.81 -16.73
CA LYS A 237 7.05 10.12 -17.95
C LYS A 237 7.40 8.64 -17.77
N ILE A 238 6.78 7.96 -16.81
CA ILE A 238 6.83 6.50 -16.71
C ILE A 238 5.75 5.93 -17.67
N LYS A 239 5.50 6.62 -18.76
CA LYS A 239 4.63 6.12 -19.82
C LYS A 239 5.34 4.92 -20.45
N ARG A 240 4.76 3.76 -20.32
CA ARG A 240 4.96 2.73 -21.34
C ARG A 240 4.46 3.32 -22.66
N ILE A 241 5.04 2.94 -23.77
CA ILE A 241 4.68 3.41 -25.11
C ILE A 241 3.17 3.32 -25.36
N ASP A 242 2.48 2.43 -24.64
CA ASP A 242 1.09 2.04 -24.82
C ASP A 242 0.12 2.56 -23.74
N ASP A 243 0.55 3.47 -22.87
CA ASP A 243 -0.33 4.04 -21.85
C ASP A 243 -1.06 5.28 -22.41
N ILE A 244 -2.37 5.31 -22.23
CA ILE A 244 -3.24 6.39 -22.70
C ILE A 244 -3.89 7.07 -21.51
N THR A 245 -3.87 8.40 -21.47
CA THR A 245 -4.60 9.14 -20.44
C THR A 245 -5.87 9.77 -21.00
N LEU A 246 -6.91 9.79 -20.17
CA LEU A 246 -8.20 10.39 -20.46
C LEU A 246 -8.46 11.52 -19.44
N LYS A 247 -8.43 12.76 -19.90
CA LYS A 247 -8.67 13.94 -19.05
C LYS A 247 -10.00 14.59 -19.42
N PRO A 248 -10.91 14.78 -18.44
CA PRO A 248 -12.16 15.47 -18.70
C PRO A 248 -11.88 16.96 -18.98
N ASN A 249 -12.52 17.52 -20.00
CA ASN A 249 -12.52 18.95 -20.27
C ASN A 249 -13.71 19.65 -19.56
N TYR A 250 -14.10 19.10 -18.40
CA TYR A 250 -15.18 19.59 -17.54
C TYR A 250 -14.82 19.36 -16.06
N ASN A 251 -15.53 20.00 -15.14
CA ASN A 251 -15.07 20.09 -13.74
C ASN A 251 -15.39 18.86 -12.88
N LYS A 252 -16.45 18.11 -13.17
CA LYS A 252 -16.96 17.05 -12.30
C LYS A 252 -16.87 15.67 -12.94
N GLY A 253 -15.63 15.26 -13.26
CA GLY A 253 -15.37 13.94 -13.84
C GLY A 253 -14.07 13.32 -13.30
N PRO A 254 -13.93 11.98 -13.44
CA PRO A 254 -12.71 11.29 -13.06
C PRO A 254 -11.60 11.55 -14.08
N PHE A 255 -10.34 11.50 -13.62
CA PHE A 255 -9.19 11.30 -14.49
C PHE A 255 -9.07 9.79 -14.78
N GLY A 256 -8.79 9.45 -16.04
CA GLY A 256 -8.67 8.07 -16.51
C GLY A 256 -7.24 7.74 -16.95
N TYR A 257 -6.82 6.52 -16.66
CA TYR A 257 -5.57 5.93 -17.11
C TYR A 257 -5.88 4.58 -17.75
N LEU A 258 -5.59 4.44 -19.04
CA LEU A 258 -5.83 3.22 -19.81
C LEU A 258 -4.51 2.49 -20.04
N GLU A 259 -4.36 1.34 -19.41
CA GLU A 259 -3.22 0.43 -19.56
C GLU A 259 -3.47 -0.50 -20.75
N ILE A 260 -2.50 -0.61 -21.64
CA ILE A 260 -2.52 -1.52 -22.78
C ILE A 260 -1.41 -2.57 -22.58
N TYR A 261 -1.75 -3.86 -22.68
CA TYR A 261 -0.83 -4.96 -22.34
C TYR A 261 -0.19 -5.66 -23.55
N LYS A 262 -0.62 -5.39 -24.78
CA LYS A 262 -0.08 -6.01 -25.99
C LYS A 262 0.05 -4.99 -27.11
N ASP A 263 1.16 -5.07 -27.84
CA ASP A 263 1.33 -4.42 -29.13
C ASP A 263 0.30 -4.95 -30.13
N ASN A 264 -0.20 -4.11 -31.01
CA ASN A 264 -1.14 -4.48 -32.05
C ASN A 264 -2.64 -4.55 -31.62
N LEU A 265 -3.21 -3.37 -31.42
CA LEU A 265 -4.63 -3.22 -31.18
C LEU A 265 -5.34 -2.80 -32.47
N ASN A 266 -5.89 -3.77 -33.20
CA ASN A 266 -6.70 -3.49 -34.38
C ASN A 266 -7.95 -2.66 -34.07
N ASN A 267 -8.36 -2.58 -32.78
CA ASN A 267 -9.54 -1.91 -32.25
C ASN A 267 -9.24 -0.82 -31.22
N LEU A 268 -8.03 -0.20 -31.24
CA LEU A 268 -7.62 0.81 -30.25
C LEU A 268 -8.65 1.95 -30.16
N LYS A 269 -9.19 2.42 -31.28
CA LYS A 269 -10.20 3.50 -31.29
C LYS A 269 -11.46 3.09 -30.53
N ASP A 270 -11.91 1.85 -30.68
CA ASP A 270 -13.09 1.34 -29.99
C ASP A 270 -12.84 1.19 -28.48
N ILE A 271 -11.65 0.72 -28.09
CA ILE A 271 -11.23 0.62 -26.69
C ILE A 271 -11.20 2.02 -26.04
N VAL A 272 -10.61 2.99 -26.73
CA VAL A 272 -10.53 4.38 -26.24
C VAL A 272 -11.92 5.00 -26.15
N TYR A 273 -12.78 4.81 -27.17
CA TYR A 273 -14.16 5.30 -27.16
C TYR A 273 -14.98 4.67 -26.02
N LYS A 274 -14.90 3.35 -25.83
CA LYS A 274 -15.55 2.64 -24.73
C LYS A 274 -15.07 3.13 -23.37
N SER A 275 -13.76 3.38 -23.24
CA SER A 275 -13.16 3.95 -22.03
C SER A 275 -13.70 5.36 -21.74
N ALA A 276 -13.84 6.20 -22.77
CA ALA A 276 -14.42 7.54 -22.66
C ALA A 276 -15.91 7.48 -22.24
N MET A 277 -16.68 6.55 -22.80
CA MET A 277 -18.08 6.32 -22.42
C MET A 277 -18.21 5.90 -20.93
N ILE A 278 -17.35 4.99 -20.46
CA ILE A 278 -17.33 4.57 -19.05
C ILE A 278 -16.92 5.75 -18.15
N MET A 279 -15.97 6.58 -18.58
CA MET A 279 -15.60 7.79 -17.86
C MET A 279 -16.78 8.77 -17.76
N GLY A 280 -17.55 8.95 -18.83
CA GLY A 280 -18.78 9.75 -18.87
C GLY A 280 -19.85 9.21 -17.90
N TYR A 281 -19.96 7.89 -17.74
CA TYR A 281 -20.86 7.28 -16.76
C TYR A 281 -20.66 7.84 -15.35
N PHE A 282 -19.41 8.08 -14.95
CA PHE A 282 -19.05 8.62 -13.64
C PHE A 282 -19.02 10.15 -13.57
N SER A 283 -19.29 10.84 -14.69
CA SER A 283 -19.43 12.31 -14.69
C SER A 283 -20.67 12.74 -13.89
N LYS A 284 -20.56 13.86 -13.21
CA LYS A 284 -21.68 14.53 -12.52
C LYS A 284 -22.17 15.78 -13.26
N GLU A 285 -21.71 15.97 -14.49
CA GLU A 285 -22.14 17.08 -15.35
C GLU A 285 -23.47 16.75 -16.07
N ASN A 286 -24.24 17.79 -16.37
CA ASN A 286 -25.51 17.70 -17.07
C ASN A 286 -25.45 18.20 -18.53
N PHE A 287 -24.24 18.31 -19.09
CA PHE A 287 -24.08 18.68 -20.50
C PHE A 287 -24.58 17.56 -21.43
N GLU A 288 -25.12 17.91 -22.57
CA GLU A 288 -25.56 16.94 -23.59
C GLU A 288 -24.36 16.12 -24.09
N TYR A 289 -23.25 16.79 -24.34
CA TYR A 289 -21.99 16.16 -24.77
C TYR A 289 -20.88 16.43 -23.77
N LEU A 290 -20.10 15.41 -23.50
CA LEU A 290 -18.87 15.48 -22.68
C LEU A 290 -17.65 15.43 -23.57
N SER A 291 -16.73 16.36 -23.38
CA SER A 291 -15.45 16.39 -24.09
C SER A 291 -14.34 15.82 -23.21
N ILE A 292 -13.56 14.90 -23.76
CA ILE A 292 -12.46 14.22 -23.09
C ILE A 292 -11.21 14.36 -23.95
N THR A 293 -10.12 14.86 -23.38
CA THR A 293 -8.80 14.88 -24.01
C THR A 293 -8.14 13.54 -23.79
N ILE A 294 -7.74 12.90 -24.87
CA ILE A 294 -6.97 11.67 -24.91
C ILE A 294 -5.52 12.05 -25.19
N SER A 295 -4.58 11.59 -24.37
CA SER A 295 -3.14 11.79 -24.62
C SER A 295 -2.43 10.43 -24.65
N TYR A 296 -1.57 10.25 -25.63
CA TYR A 296 -0.77 9.03 -25.85
C TYR A 296 0.58 9.38 -26.46
N ILE A 297 1.52 8.45 -26.47
CA ILE A 297 2.81 8.61 -27.12
C ILE A 297 2.79 7.88 -28.47
N GLU A 298 3.11 8.61 -29.55
CA GLU A 298 3.28 8.07 -30.87
C GLU A 298 4.63 8.53 -31.44
N ASN A 299 5.47 7.59 -31.88
CA ASN A 299 6.82 7.86 -32.40
C ASN A 299 7.70 8.70 -31.46
N GLY A 300 7.50 8.55 -30.12
CA GLY A 300 8.26 9.30 -29.10
C GLY A 300 7.72 10.71 -28.79
N GLU A 301 6.66 11.14 -29.47
CA GLU A 301 6.00 12.42 -29.25
C GLU A 301 4.64 12.26 -28.57
N GLU A 302 4.29 13.20 -27.69
CA GLU A 302 2.95 13.23 -27.10
C GLU A 302 1.94 13.75 -28.12
N LYS A 303 0.92 12.95 -28.40
CA LYS A 303 -0.24 13.33 -29.21
C LYS A 303 -1.45 13.56 -28.31
N LYS A 304 -2.30 14.50 -28.71
CA LYS A 304 -3.55 14.84 -28.02
C LYS A 304 -4.72 14.90 -28.99
N GLU A 305 -5.78 14.21 -28.64
CA GLU A 305 -7.04 14.21 -29.40
C GLU A 305 -8.20 14.52 -28.46
N ILE A 306 -9.26 15.11 -29.00
CA ILE A 306 -10.48 15.37 -28.23
C ILE A 306 -11.59 14.45 -28.74
N ILE A 307 -12.13 13.66 -27.84
CA ILE A 307 -13.31 12.83 -28.08
C ILE A 307 -14.52 13.51 -27.45
N LYS A 308 -15.62 13.58 -28.21
CA LYS A 308 -16.92 13.99 -27.71
C LYS A 308 -17.83 12.76 -27.59
N ILE A 309 -18.43 12.57 -26.43
CA ILE A 309 -19.39 11.47 -26.17
C ILE A 309 -20.74 12.07 -25.77
N ASN A 310 -21.82 11.39 -26.15
CA ASN A 310 -23.15 11.75 -25.67
C ASN A 310 -23.29 11.33 -24.19
N ASN A 311 -23.70 12.26 -23.33
CA ASN A 311 -23.78 12.02 -21.89
C ASN A 311 -24.91 11.05 -21.53
N ALA A 312 -26.05 11.14 -22.18
CA ALA A 312 -27.16 10.21 -21.94
C ALA A 312 -26.78 8.77 -22.31
N ASP A 313 -26.12 8.58 -23.46
CA ASP A 313 -25.63 7.26 -23.87
C ASP A 313 -24.57 6.72 -22.92
N SER A 314 -23.70 7.59 -22.39
CA SER A 314 -22.68 7.19 -21.42
C SER A 314 -23.28 6.63 -20.13
N LYS A 315 -24.45 7.15 -19.68
CA LYS A 315 -25.15 6.66 -18.49
C LYS A 315 -25.72 5.26 -18.66
N ASN A 316 -25.91 4.81 -19.90
CA ASN A 316 -26.41 3.47 -20.24
C ASN A 316 -25.26 2.47 -20.52
N THR A 317 -24.00 2.90 -20.44
CA THR A 317 -22.83 2.05 -20.73
C THR A 317 -22.72 0.92 -19.72
N LYS A 318 -22.69 -0.32 -20.21
CA LYS A 318 -22.49 -1.52 -19.39
C LYS A 318 -21.00 -1.84 -19.29
N PHE A 319 -20.53 -2.11 -18.09
CA PHE A 319 -19.14 -2.53 -17.82
C PHE A 319 -19.08 -3.32 -16.50
N GLU A 320 -18.00 -4.08 -16.33
CA GLU A 320 -17.72 -4.80 -15.10
C GLU A 320 -16.51 -4.19 -14.39
N GLN A 321 -16.69 -3.84 -13.12
CA GLN A 321 -15.62 -3.33 -12.29
C GLN A 321 -14.90 -4.48 -11.59
N ILE A 322 -13.56 -4.44 -11.61
CA ILE A 322 -12.70 -5.36 -10.85
C ILE A 322 -12.72 -4.91 -9.39
N VAL A 323 -13.51 -5.57 -8.57
CA VAL A 323 -13.74 -5.18 -7.17
C VAL A 323 -12.91 -6.04 -6.22
#